data_a137507a7f96252dc2246a4fea7afb77
#
_entry.id   a137507a7f96252dc2246a4fea7afb77
#
_cell.length_a   1.000
_cell.length_b   1.000
_cell.length_c   1.000
_cell.angle_alpha   90.00
_cell.angle_beta   90.00
_cell.angle_gamma   90.00
#
_symmetry.space_group_name_H-M   'P 1'
#
loop_
_entity.id
_entity.type
_entity.pdbx_description
1 polymer ?
#
loop_
_entity_poly.entity_id
_entity_poly.type
_entity_poly.pdbx_seq_one_letter_code
_entity_poly.pdbx_strand_id
1 'polypeptide(L)' 'MKIIIESTTKIVHLNDVPARVWEGQTESGIKVHCYITRIAINEDEPRADEFRNELQEQKVPSVEVEAIPLRMII' A
#
# COMPACT_ATOMS: atom_id res chain seq x y z
N MET A 1 4.43 -8.00 14.97
CA MET A 1 4.52 -8.42 13.55
C MET A 1 5.31 -7.42 12.76
N LYS A 2 6.20 -7.90 11.91
CA LYS A 2 6.93 -7.04 10.96
C LYS A 2 6.56 -7.46 9.56
N ILE A 3 6.27 -6.48 8.71
CA ILE A 3 5.96 -6.71 7.29
C ILE A 3 6.80 -5.76 6.44
N ILE A 4 7.16 -6.21 5.25
CA ILE A 4 7.85 -5.40 4.25
C ILE A 4 6.95 -5.39 3.03
N ILE A 5 6.47 -4.22 2.68
CA ILE A 5 5.51 -4.04 1.59
C ILE A 5 5.95 -2.91 0.66
N GLU A 6 5.49 -2.98 -0.56
CA GLU A 6 5.71 -1.95 -1.57
C GLU A 6 4.37 -1.49 -2.13
N SER A 7 4.24 -0.21 -2.44
CA SER A 7 3.01 0.32 -3.02
C SER A 7 2.86 -0.14 -4.47
N THR A 8 1.61 -0.37 -4.85
CA THR A 8 1.25 -0.71 -6.23
C THR A 8 0.38 0.38 -6.83
N THR A 9 0.11 0.29 -8.12
CA THR A 9 -0.79 1.23 -8.79
C THR A 9 -2.26 0.89 -8.57
N LYS A 10 -2.56 -0.24 -7.92
CA LYS A 10 -3.94 -0.69 -7.68
C LYS A 10 -4.61 0.14 -6.58
N ILE A 11 -5.79 0.66 -6.88
CA ILE A 11 -6.65 1.35 -5.90
C ILE A 11 -7.92 0.52 -5.74
N VAL A 12 -8.34 0.36 -4.50
CA VAL A 12 -9.62 -0.27 -4.16
C VAL A 12 -10.40 0.67 -3.25
N HIS A 13 -11.67 0.41 -3.06
CA HIS A 13 -12.51 1.23 -2.19
C HIS A 13 -12.98 0.41 -1.00
N LEU A 14 -12.68 0.90 0.19
CA LEU A 14 -13.12 0.32 1.46
C LEU A 14 -14.21 1.22 2.03
N ASN A 15 -15.47 0.76 2.00
CA ASN A 15 -16.59 1.59 2.45
C ASN A 15 -16.56 2.98 1.82
N ASP A 16 -16.39 3.03 0.50
CA ASP A 16 -16.30 4.26 -0.30
C ASP A 16 -15.04 5.11 -0.05
N VAL A 17 -14.08 4.61 0.71
CA VAL A 17 -12.80 5.28 0.92
C VAL A 17 -11.74 4.65 0.00
N PRO A 18 -11.12 5.43 -0.90
CA PRO A 18 -10.05 4.88 -1.74
C PRO A 18 -8.87 4.45 -0.90
N ALA A 19 -8.33 3.28 -1.20
CA ALA A 19 -7.15 2.75 -0.55
C ALA A 19 -6.21 2.18 -1.60
N ARG A 20 -4.93 2.48 -1.45
CA ARG A 20 -3.91 1.88 -2.32
C ARG A 20 -3.53 0.52 -1.77
N VAL A 21 -3.41 -0.45 -2.67
CA VAL A 21 -2.96 -1.78 -2.29
C VAL A 21 -1.43 -1.80 -2.27
N TRP A 22 -0.89 -2.26 -1.16
CA TRP A 22 0.53 -2.51 -0.98
C TRP A 22 0.71 -4.00 -0.83
N GLU A 23 1.72 -4.57 -1.45
CA GLU A 23 1.97 -6.01 -1.36
C GLU A 23 3.39 -6.30 -0.93
N GLY A 24 3.56 -7.42 -0.26
CA GLY A 24 4.85 -7.86 0.24
C GLY A 24 4.72 -9.11 1.06
N GLN A 25 5.48 -9.17 2.13
CA GLN A 25 5.49 -10.38 2.95
C GLN A 25 5.82 -10.06 4.40
N THR A 26 5.43 -10.96 5.28
CA THR A 26 5.85 -10.91 6.67
C THR A 26 7.33 -11.26 6.77
N GLU A 27 7.91 -11.02 7.95
CA GLU A 27 9.30 -11.38 8.23
C GLU A 27 9.57 -12.86 7.96
N SER A 28 8.59 -13.73 8.20
CA SER A 28 8.71 -15.17 7.97
C SER A 28 8.39 -15.61 6.54
N GLY A 29 8.05 -14.70 5.65
CA GLY A 29 7.83 -15.01 4.24
C GLY A 29 6.38 -15.27 3.83
N ILE A 30 5.42 -15.00 4.71
CA ILE A 30 4.00 -15.14 4.35
C ILE A 30 3.59 -13.95 3.50
N LYS A 31 3.06 -14.23 2.30
CA LYS A 31 2.60 -13.17 1.41
C LYS A 31 1.39 -12.45 2.00
N VAL A 32 1.45 -11.13 2.00
CA VAL A 32 0.38 -10.28 2.50
C VAL A 32 0.14 -9.11 1.55
N HIS A 33 -1.04 -8.52 1.62
CA HIS A 33 -1.28 -7.22 1.02
C HIS A 33 -2.08 -6.37 1.99
N CYS A 34 -1.81 -5.08 1.97
CA CYS A 34 -2.38 -4.11 2.89
C CYS A 34 -3.13 -3.04 2.12
N TYR A 35 -4.17 -2.53 2.72
CA TYR A 35 -5.00 -1.49 2.12
C TYR A 35 -4.76 -0.20 2.89
N ILE A 36 -3.97 0.70 2.30
CA ILE A 36 -3.53 1.90 3.00
C ILE A 36 -4.26 3.10 2.44
N THR A 37 -4.99 3.79 3.30
CA THR A 37 -5.74 4.98 2.92
C THR A 37 -4.90 6.25 3.08
N ARG A 38 -4.00 6.28 4.06
CA ARG A 38 -3.17 7.45 4.35
C ARG A 38 -1.85 7.03 4.96
N ILE A 39 -0.82 7.83 4.68
CA ILE A 39 0.48 7.74 5.34
C ILE A 39 0.81 9.15 5.82
N ALA A 40 1.20 9.27 7.07
CA ALA A 40 1.51 10.56 7.68
C ALA A 40 2.97 10.64 8.12
N ILE A 41 3.51 11.83 8.05
CA ILE A 41 4.82 12.16 8.61
C ILE A 41 4.64 13.33 9.57
N ASN A 42 5.66 13.61 10.38
CA ASN A 42 5.62 14.79 11.23
C ASN A 42 5.62 16.06 10.38
N GLU A 43 4.90 17.07 10.80
CA GLU A 43 4.78 18.32 10.05
C GLU A 43 6.11 19.08 9.94
N ASP A 44 7.01 18.85 10.90
CA ASP A 44 8.33 19.49 10.92
C ASP A 44 9.45 18.58 10.36
N GLU A 45 9.09 17.51 9.63
CA GLU A 45 10.06 16.64 9.00
C GLU A 45 10.81 17.38 7.90
N PRO A 46 12.14 17.55 8.01
CA PRO A 46 12.92 18.27 6.99
C PRO A 46 13.00 17.56 5.64
N ARG A 47 12.69 16.27 5.58
CA ARG A 47 12.73 15.46 4.37
C ARG A 47 11.34 15.25 3.74
N ALA A 48 10.42 16.19 3.96
CA ALA A 48 9.06 16.08 3.44
C ALA A 48 9.01 15.99 1.91
N ASP A 49 9.90 16.69 1.20
CA ASP A 49 9.94 16.64 -0.26
C ASP A 49 10.39 15.28 -0.76
N GLU A 50 11.37 14.68 -0.08
CA GLU A 50 11.82 13.32 -0.37
C GLU A 50 10.69 12.32 -0.17
N PHE A 51 9.93 12.48 0.90
CA PHE A 51 8.77 11.63 1.19
C PHE A 51 7.73 11.72 0.07
N ARG A 52 7.43 12.93 -0.43
CA ARG A 52 6.48 13.11 -1.54
C ARG A 52 6.95 12.41 -2.80
N ASN A 53 8.25 12.45 -3.08
CA ASN A 53 8.82 11.75 -4.24
C ASN A 53 8.72 10.24 -4.07
N GLU A 54 9.00 9.73 -2.88
CA GLU A 54 8.90 8.30 -2.58
C GLU A 54 7.46 7.79 -2.69
N LEU A 55 6.47 8.62 -2.37
CA LEU A 55 5.06 8.24 -2.51
C LEU A 55 4.66 7.94 -3.96
N GLN A 56 5.41 8.45 -4.93
CA GLN A 56 5.13 8.23 -6.34
C GLN A 56 5.83 6.99 -6.89
N GLU A 57 6.69 6.36 -6.11
CA GLU A 57 7.36 5.14 -6.50
C GLU A 57 6.40 3.97 -6.28
N GLN A 58 5.79 3.50 -7.35
CA GLN A 58 4.77 2.46 -7.31
C GLN A 58 5.09 1.42 -8.36
N LYS A 59 4.83 0.16 -8.04
CA LYS A 59 5.04 -0.93 -8.98
C LYS A 59 3.72 -1.40 -9.57
N VAL A 60 3.80 -2.13 -10.68
CA VAL A 60 2.64 -2.83 -11.23
C VAL A 60 2.24 -3.92 -10.23
N PRO A 61 0.95 -4.04 -9.89
CA PRO A 61 0.51 -5.07 -8.95
C PRO A 61 0.74 -6.47 -9.52
N SER A 62 0.97 -7.44 -8.64
CA SER A 62 1.05 -8.84 -9.04
C SER A 62 -0.31 -9.31 -9.57
N VAL A 63 -0.31 -10.46 -10.26
CA VAL A 63 -1.55 -11.06 -10.76
C VAL A 63 -2.55 -11.29 -9.62
N GLU A 64 -2.06 -11.74 -8.47
CA GLU A 64 -2.90 -11.99 -7.29
C GLU A 64 -3.58 -10.72 -6.80
N VAL A 65 -2.84 -9.62 -6.73
CA VAL A 65 -3.36 -8.33 -6.28
C VAL A 65 -4.30 -7.75 -7.33
N GLU A 66 -3.94 -7.82 -8.61
CA GLU A 66 -4.78 -7.31 -9.69
C GLU A 66 -6.15 -7.98 -9.72
N ALA A 67 -6.21 -9.26 -9.34
CA ALA A 67 -7.43 -10.07 -9.37
C ALA A 67 -8.30 -9.96 -8.11
N ILE A 68 -7.96 -9.10 -7.15
CA ILE A 68 -8.74 -8.96 -5.90
C ILE A 68 -10.15 -8.47 -6.24
N PRO A 69 -11.20 -9.25 -5.93
CA PRO A 69 -12.56 -8.76 -6.10
C PRO A 69 -12.94 -7.82 -4.97
N LEU A 70 -13.61 -6.72 -5.30
CA LEU A 70 -14.00 -5.71 -4.32
C LEU A 70 -14.78 -6.28 -3.14
N ARG A 71 -15.62 -7.29 -3.39
CA ARG A 71 -16.44 -7.92 -2.35
C ARG A 71 -15.63 -8.72 -1.32
N MET A 72 -14.36 -8.98 -1.60
CA MET A 72 -13.47 -9.70 -0.68
C MET A 72 -12.76 -8.77 0.29
N ILE A 73 -12.96 -7.47 0.17
CA ILE A 73 -12.34 -6.46 1.00
C ILE A 73 -13.30 -6.07 2.10
N ILE A 74 -12.95 -6.38 3.33
CA ILE A 74 -13.78 -6.15 4.50
C ILE A 74 -13.21 -5.02 5.34
#